data_6f60a84fc4d793fd1b6b78f0e3d2b366
#
_entry.id   6f60a84fc4d793fd1b6b78f0e3d2b366
#
_cell.length_a   1.000
_cell.length_b   1.000
_cell.length_c   1.000
_cell.angle_alpha   90.00
_cell.angle_beta   90.00
_cell.angle_gamma   90.00
#
_symmetry.space_group_name_H-M   'P 1'
#
loop_
_entity.id
_entity.type
_entity.pdbx_description
1 polymer ?
#
loop_
_entity_poly.entity_id
_entity_poly.type
_entity_poly.pdbx_seq_one_letter_code
_entity_poly.pdbx_strand_id
1 'polypeptide(L)'
;MAFSKVPIEDLSAPFRAKVESVKALGGDPSFFQFAANAEHIVDFYWTDFYRKVFFGGVLPIRVKELVRLRLTLYSGCSFCQVGDSASAVEHGVTEEEIRTLLDPSLELDFLNVAERAAIRFADAVASLSPVMPIQTELHNELASHFSDCELVELFTIVGVLTGMGRMLAASGFIPATCDISGVMPD
;
A
#
# COMPACT_ATOMS: atom_id res chain seq x y z
N MET A 1 -24.18 -12.02 7.93
CA MET A 1 -23.31 -12.80 8.85
C MET A 1 -22.04 -12.01 9.00
N ALA A 2 -21.62 -11.70 10.20
CA ALA A 2 -20.32 -11.06 10.42
C ALA A 2 -19.23 -12.15 10.36
N PHE A 3 -18.06 -11.81 9.80
CA PHE A 3 -16.91 -12.68 9.81
C PHE A 3 -16.44 -12.93 11.25
N SER A 4 -15.96 -14.16 11.52
CA SER A 4 -15.44 -14.53 12.85
C SER A 4 -14.15 -13.75 13.15
N LYS A 5 -14.04 -13.20 14.33
CA LYS A 5 -12.85 -12.50 14.84
C LYS A 5 -12.26 -13.32 15.99
N VAL A 6 -10.97 -13.60 15.93
CA VAL A 6 -10.26 -14.20 17.04
C VAL A 6 -10.21 -13.20 18.21
N PRO A 7 -10.61 -13.59 19.45
CA PRO A 7 -10.49 -12.72 20.61
C PRO A 7 -9.03 -12.26 20.83
N ILE A 8 -8.84 -11.05 21.34
CA ILE A 8 -7.48 -10.47 21.49
C ILE A 8 -6.60 -11.32 22.42
N GLU A 9 -7.20 -11.89 23.46
CA GLU A 9 -6.55 -12.78 24.41
C GLU A 9 -6.05 -14.09 23.79
N ASP A 10 -6.68 -14.54 22.69
CA ASP A 10 -6.36 -15.79 21.98
C ASP A 10 -5.39 -15.58 20.82
N LEU A 11 -5.05 -14.32 20.51
CA LEU A 11 -4.10 -13.99 19.43
C LEU A 11 -2.68 -14.47 19.78
N SER A 12 -1.96 -14.96 18.78
CA SER A 12 -0.51 -15.19 18.91
C SER A 12 0.22 -13.87 19.20
N ALA A 13 1.43 -13.96 19.79
CA ALA A 13 2.20 -12.78 20.14
C ALA A 13 2.45 -11.81 18.97
N PRO A 14 2.79 -12.27 17.72
CA PRO A 14 2.94 -11.39 16.58
C PRO A 14 1.65 -10.64 16.19
N PHE A 15 0.49 -11.33 16.24
CA PHE A 15 -0.79 -10.71 15.95
C PHE A 15 -1.23 -9.71 17.02
N ARG A 16 -0.97 -10.03 18.27
CA ARG A 16 -1.26 -9.13 19.40
C ARG A 16 -0.46 -7.83 19.25
N ALA A 17 0.83 -7.91 18.92
CA ALA A 17 1.65 -6.73 18.67
C ALA A 17 1.10 -5.86 17.52
N LYS A 18 0.62 -6.47 16.41
CA LYS A 18 -0.03 -5.74 15.32
C LYS A 18 -1.32 -5.05 15.77
N VAL A 19 -2.16 -5.73 16.53
CA VAL A 19 -3.40 -5.16 17.09
C VAL A 19 -3.09 -3.97 18.00
N GLU A 20 -2.08 -4.08 18.85
CA GLU A 20 -1.66 -2.97 19.74
C GLU A 20 -1.13 -1.78 18.93
N SER A 21 -0.31 -2.03 17.91
CA SER A 21 0.18 -0.98 17.00
C SER A 21 -0.96 -0.24 16.29
N VAL A 22 -1.94 -0.98 15.76
CA VAL A 22 -3.13 -0.40 15.12
C VAL A 22 -3.92 0.46 16.09
N LYS A 23 -4.16 -0.03 17.31
CA LYS A 23 -4.88 0.72 18.36
C LYS A 23 -4.12 1.99 18.77
N ALA A 24 -2.79 1.92 18.85
CA ALA A 24 -1.97 3.08 19.21
C ALA A 24 -2.08 4.21 18.16
N LEU A 25 -2.35 3.85 16.89
CA LEU A 25 -2.62 4.79 15.79
C LEU A 25 -4.11 5.17 15.68
N GLY A 26 -4.96 4.79 16.64
CA GLY A 26 -6.39 5.09 16.61
C GLY A 26 -7.20 4.26 15.62
N GLY A 27 -6.62 3.20 15.04
CA GLY A 27 -7.26 2.36 14.04
C GLY A 27 -8.12 1.22 14.63
N ASP A 28 -9.00 0.64 13.79
CA ASP A 28 -9.79 -0.54 14.12
C ASP A 28 -8.98 -1.82 13.88
N PRO A 29 -8.67 -2.62 14.89
CA PRO A 29 -7.89 -3.85 14.76
C PRO A 29 -8.69 -5.04 14.21
N SER A 30 -9.96 -4.87 13.90
CA SER A 30 -10.88 -5.95 13.51
C SER A 30 -10.37 -6.78 12.35
N PHE A 31 -9.69 -6.15 11.37
CA PHE A 31 -9.08 -6.89 10.27
C PHE A 31 -8.04 -7.90 10.77
N PHE A 32 -7.16 -7.53 11.69
CA PHE A 32 -6.13 -8.43 12.21
C PHE A 32 -6.72 -9.56 13.04
N GLN A 33 -7.80 -9.31 13.80
CA GLN A 33 -8.54 -10.36 14.50
C GLN A 33 -9.19 -11.36 13.53
N PHE A 34 -9.71 -10.87 12.39
CA PHE A 34 -10.23 -11.74 11.33
C PHE A 34 -9.10 -12.53 10.65
N ALA A 35 -8.01 -11.86 10.26
CA ALA A 35 -6.88 -12.47 9.57
C ALA A 35 -6.15 -13.52 10.42
N ALA A 36 -6.25 -13.43 11.75
CA ALA A 36 -5.71 -14.40 12.67
C ALA A 36 -6.36 -15.81 12.56
N ASN A 37 -7.49 -15.95 11.88
CA ASN A 37 -8.01 -17.27 11.52
C ASN A 37 -7.12 -18.00 10.47
N ALA A 38 -6.16 -17.30 9.83
CA ALA A 38 -5.27 -17.85 8.82
C ALA A 38 -3.89 -17.19 8.92
N GLU A 39 -3.17 -17.40 10.01
CA GLU A 39 -1.90 -16.74 10.33
C GLU A 39 -0.86 -16.85 9.19
N HIS A 40 -0.80 -17.99 8.49
CA HIS A 40 0.12 -18.19 7.37
C HIS A 40 -0.07 -17.21 6.20
N ILE A 41 -1.30 -16.68 6.00
CA ILE A 41 -1.57 -15.65 4.99
C ILE A 41 -0.97 -14.31 5.42
N VAL A 42 -1.04 -14.03 6.72
CA VAL A 42 -0.45 -12.81 7.31
C VAL A 42 1.07 -12.88 7.25
N ASP A 43 1.66 -14.05 7.55
CA ASP A 43 3.10 -14.26 7.44
C ASP A 43 3.58 -14.08 6.00
N PHE A 44 2.86 -14.63 5.02
CA PHE A 44 3.16 -14.40 3.60
C PHE A 44 3.19 -12.90 3.27
N TYR A 45 2.16 -12.14 3.66
CA TYR A 45 2.04 -10.74 3.27
C TYR A 45 2.96 -9.84 4.08
N TRP A 46 2.86 -9.84 5.43
CA TRP A 46 3.60 -8.87 6.26
C TRP A 46 5.05 -9.26 6.52
N THR A 47 5.37 -10.56 6.46
CA THR A 47 6.75 -11.00 6.71
C THR A 47 7.48 -11.24 5.40
N ASP A 48 6.98 -12.13 4.56
CA ASP A 48 7.73 -12.55 3.37
C ASP A 48 7.71 -11.48 2.26
N PHE A 49 6.54 -10.97 1.89
CA PHE A 49 6.44 -9.95 0.85
C PHE A 49 7.14 -8.65 1.26
N TYR A 50 6.81 -8.09 2.43
CA TYR A 50 7.44 -6.83 2.84
C TYR A 50 8.94 -6.99 3.04
N ARG A 51 9.39 -8.02 3.76
CA ARG A 51 10.81 -8.20 4.03
C ARG A 51 11.63 -8.54 2.79
N LYS A 52 11.14 -9.43 1.91
CA LYS A 52 11.91 -9.96 0.78
C LYS A 52 11.77 -9.12 -0.49
N VAL A 53 10.60 -8.53 -0.72
CA VAL A 53 10.30 -7.81 -1.95
C VAL A 53 10.26 -6.30 -1.71
N PHE A 54 9.43 -5.83 -0.78
CA PHE A 54 9.23 -4.40 -0.61
C PHE A 54 10.48 -3.71 -0.04
N PHE A 55 10.99 -4.15 1.11
CA PHE A 55 12.17 -3.55 1.75
C PHE A 55 13.49 -4.22 1.34
N GLY A 56 13.47 -5.46 0.91
CA GLY A 56 14.67 -6.26 0.61
C GLY A 56 15.03 -6.39 -0.87
N GLY A 57 14.25 -5.84 -1.79
CA GLY A 57 14.49 -5.96 -3.21
C GLY A 57 15.41 -4.89 -3.80
N VAL A 58 15.51 -4.83 -5.13
CA VAL A 58 16.46 -3.95 -5.86
C VAL A 58 15.85 -2.66 -6.37
N LEU A 59 14.53 -2.59 -6.57
CA LEU A 59 13.86 -1.35 -6.97
C LEU A 59 14.07 -0.27 -5.89
N PRO A 60 14.39 0.98 -6.25
CA PRO A 60 14.61 2.03 -5.27
C PRO A 60 13.44 2.17 -4.28
N ILE A 61 13.75 2.20 -2.99
CA ILE A 61 12.72 2.20 -1.93
C ILE A 61 11.76 3.39 -2.06
N ARG A 62 12.27 4.55 -2.46
CA ARG A 62 11.43 5.74 -2.69
C ARG A 62 10.37 5.49 -3.77
N VAL A 63 10.71 4.81 -4.87
CA VAL A 63 9.72 4.43 -5.91
C VAL A 63 8.65 3.52 -5.33
N LYS A 64 9.03 2.53 -4.51
CA LYS A 64 8.11 1.62 -3.84
C LYS A 64 7.15 2.34 -2.91
N GLU A 65 7.65 3.29 -2.13
CA GLU A 65 6.84 4.10 -1.21
C GLU A 65 5.83 4.99 -1.95
N LEU A 66 6.28 5.68 -3.01
CA LEU A 66 5.40 6.49 -3.85
C LEU A 66 4.29 5.64 -4.48
N VAL A 67 4.63 4.48 -5.04
CA VAL A 67 3.67 3.54 -5.62
C VAL A 67 2.70 3.03 -4.55
N ARG A 68 3.17 2.63 -3.37
CA ARG A 68 2.33 2.14 -2.27
C ARG A 68 1.32 3.19 -1.85
N LEU A 69 1.76 4.41 -1.59
CA LEU A 69 0.89 5.53 -1.23
C LEU A 69 -0.15 5.80 -2.32
N ARG A 70 0.27 5.84 -3.60
CA ARG A 70 -0.67 6.06 -4.71
C ARG A 70 -1.77 5.01 -4.76
N LEU A 71 -1.44 3.75 -4.50
CA LEU A 71 -2.41 2.65 -4.49
C LEU A 71 -3.45 2.77 -3.36
N THR A 72 -3.15 3.48 -2.26
CA THR A 72 -4.12 3.71 -1.18
C THR A 72 -5.33 4.53 -1.62
N LEU A 73 -5.19 5.39 -2.64
CA LEU A 73 -6.31 6.13 -3.22
C LEU A 73 -7.37 5.20 -3.83
N TYR A 74 -6.93 4.11 -4.47
CA TYR A 74 -7.81 3.15 -5.11
C TYR A 74 -8.49 2.19 -4.13
N SER A 75 -7.88 1.97 -2.97
CA SER A 75 -8.47 1.15 -1.90
C SER A 75 -9.34 1.95 -0.93
N GLY A 76 -9.24 3.28 -0.94
CA GLY A 76 -9.92 4.16 0.01
C GLY A 76 -9.52 3.93 1.47
N CYS A 77 -8.32 3.36 1.70
CA CYS A 77 -7.84 2.99 3.02
C CYS A 77 -7.09 4.16 3.68
N SER A 78 -7.80 5.03 4.39
CA SER A 78 -7.18 6.14 5.13
C SER A 78 -6.23 5.66 6.23
N PHE A 79 -6.53 4.55 6.90
CA PHE A 79 -5.60 3.93 7.85
C PHE A 79 -4.27 3.52 7.19
N CYS A 80 -4.33 2.95 5.98
CA CYS A 80 -3.13 2.63 5.20
C CYS A 80 -2.36 3.92 4.85
N GLN A 81 -3.07 4.99 4.47
CA GLN A 81 -2.42 6.28 4.17
C GLN A 81 -1.59 6.78 5.34
N VAL A 82 -2.10 6.74 6.57
CA VAL A 82 -1.35 7.17 7.77
C VAL A 82 -0.10 6.32 7.99
N GLY A 83 -0.25 5.00 8.02
CA GLY A 83 0.88 4.09 8.26
C GLY A 83 1.92 4.14 7.15
N ASP A 84 1.46 4.17 5.89
CA ASP A 84 2.34 4.21 4.72
C ASP A 84 3.02 5.59 4.58
N SER A 85 2.37 6.69 4.98
CA SER A 85 2.98 8.02 5.02
C SER A 85 4.16 8.08 5.99
N ALA A 86 4.00 7.54 7.19
CA ALA A 86 5.10 7.52 8.18
C ALA A 86 6.32 6.76 7.62
N SER A 87 6.11 5.59 7.01
CA SER A 87 7.19 4.83 6.37
C SER A 87 7.80 5.58 5.18
N ALA A 88 7.00 6.25 4.35
CA ALA A 88 7.50 7.02 3.21
C ALA A 88 8.42 8.17 3.64
N VAL A 89 8.09 8.86 4.75
CA VAL A 89 8.95 9.91 5.33
C VAL A 89 10.30 9.33 5.74
N GLU A 90 10.33 8.17 6.40
CA GLU A 90 11.57 7.48 6.78
C GLU A 90 12.46 7.15 5.56
N HIS A 91 11.84 6.97 4.39
CA HIS A 91 12.52 6.65 3.13
C HIS A 91 12.68 7.84 2.17
N GLY A 92 12.58 9.07 2.69
CA GLY A 92 12.94 10.29 1.97
C GLY A 92 11.86 10.87 1.06
N VAL A 93 10.59 10.52 1.27
CA VAL A 93 9.44 11.24 0.69
C VAL A 93 9.01 12.32 1.67
N THR A 94 8.94 13.56 1.21
CA THR A 94 8.54 14.67 2.08
C THR A 94 7.03 14.70 2.34
N GLU A 95 6.60 15.30 3.44
CA GLU A 95 5.17 15.45 3.75
C GLU A 95 4.40 16.24 2.68
N GLU A 96 5.06 17.20 2.03
CA GLU A 96 4.47 17.97 0.93
C GLU A 96 4.26 17.09 -0.31
N GLU A 97 5.24 16.25 -0.66
CA GLU A 97 5.11 15.28 -1.75
C GLU A 97 4.00 14.25 -1.46
N ILE A 98 3.88 13.79 -0.22
CA ILE A 98 2.81 12.88 0.21
C ILE A 98 1.45 13.53 0.03
N ARG A 99 1.27 14.76 0.51
CA ARG A 99 0.00 15.51 0.34
C ARG A 99 -0.35 15.68 -1.13
N THR A 100 0.62 16.06 -1.95
CA THR A 100 0.42 16.22 -3.40
C THR A 100 0.07 14.89 -4.07
N LEU A 101 0.74 13.80 -3.71
CA LEU A 101 0.50 12.47 -4.27
C LEU A 101 -0.90 11.93 -3.94
N LEU A 102 -1.40 12.24 -2.75
CA LEU A 102 -2.70 11.78 -2.25
C LEU A 102 -3.87 12.69 -2.65
N ASP A 103 -3.61 13.85 -3.24
CA ASP A 103 -4.63 14.74 -3.78
C ASP A 103 -4.77 14.54 -5.30
N PRO A 104 -5.86 13.92 -5.79
CA PRO A 104 -6.03 13.64 -7.20
C PRO A 104 -6.23 14.90 -8.07
N SER A 105 -6.42 16.07 -7.47
CA SER A 105 -6.57 17.36 -8.17
C SER A 105 -5.25 18.06 -8.44
N LEU A 106 -4.15 17.62 -7.82
CA LEU A 106 -2.83 18.25 -7.94
C LEU A 106 -1.95 17.55 -8.98
N GLU A 107 -1.15 18.35 -9.67
CA GLU A 107 -0.13 17.85 -10.59
C GLU A 107 1.07 17.27 -9.82
N LEU A 108 1.64 16.19 -10.34
CA LEU A 108 2.75 15.46 -9.71
C LEU A 108 4.11 15.92 -10.27
N ASP A 109 4.35 17.25 -10.30
CA ASP A 109 5.54 17.84 -10.90
C ASP A 109 6.83 17.54 -10.15
N PHE A 110 6.73 17.18 -8.88
CA PHE A 110 7.87 16.78 -8.05
C PHE A 110 8.49 15.43 -8.45
N LEU A 111 7.74 14.59 -9.17
CA LEU A 111 8.22 13.28 -9.61
C LEU A 111 9.24 13.41 -10.74
N ASN A 112 10.35 12.68 -10.63
CA ASN A 112 11.23 12.47 -11.77
C ASN A 112 10.57 11.56 -12.82
N VAL A 113 11.21 11.42 -13.99
CA VAL A 113 10.63 10.66 -15.11
C VAL A 113 10.39 9.18 -14.79
N ALA A 114 11.28 8.53 -14.06
CA ALA A 114 11.14 7.13 -13.67
C ALA A 114 10.01 6.94 -12.64
N GLU A 115 9.95 7.80 -11.63
CA GLU A 115 8.88 7.82 -10.62
C GLU A 115 7.51 8.04 -11.28
N ARG A 116 7.43 8.98 -12.22
CA ARG A 116 6.20 9.26 -12.98
C ARG A 116 5.75 8.04 -13.79
N ALA A 117 6.66 7.34 -14.46
CA ALA A 117 6.36 6.11 -15.19
C ALA A 117 5.81 5.02 -14.26
N ALA A 118 6.42 4.84 -13.08
CA ALA A 118 5.98 3.87 -12.08
C ALA A 118 4.58 4.21 -11.52
N ILE A 119 4.28 5.49 -11.26
CA ILE A 119 2.95 5.94 -10.81
C ILE A 119 1.91 5.73 -11.90
N ARG A 120 2.19 6.07 -13.16
CA ARG A 120 1.28 5.81 -14.29
C ARG A 120 0.97 4.31 -14.45
N PHE A 121 1.98 3.46 -14.24
CA PHE A 121 1.78 2.01 -14.23
C PHE A 121 0.87 1.56 -13.07
N ALA A 122 1.11 2.06 -11.86
CA ALA A 122 0.27 1.77 -10.70
C ALA A 122 -1.19 2.19 -10.94
N ASP A 123 -1.42 3.39 -11.47
CA ASP A 123 -2.75 3.91 -11.81
C ASP A 123 -3.44 3.02 -12.87
N ALA A 124 -2.72 2.58 -13.91
CA ALA A 124 -3.26 1.72 -14.96
C ALA A 124 -3.71 0.35 -14.44
N VAL A 125 -2.93 -0.25 -13.52
CA VAL A 125 -3.25 -1.57 -12.94
C VAL A 125 -4.34 -1.47 -11.88
N ALA A 126 -4.33 -0.42 -11.06
CA ALA A 126 -5.27 -0.26 -9.95
C ALA A 126 -6.68 0.15 -10.41
N SER A 127 -6.85 0.64 -11.64
CA SER A 127 -8.16 1.00 -12.17
C SER A 127 -9.14 -0.18 -12.14
N LEU A 128 -10.46 0.10 -12.01
CA LEU A 128 -11.51 -0.93 -11.97
C LEU A 128 -11.84 -1.51 -13.36
N SER A 129 -11.28 -0.97 -14.42
CA SER A 129 -11.48 -1.48 -15.78
C SER A 129 -10.87 -2.88 -15.93
N PRO A 130 -11.38 -3.72 -16.85
CA PRO A 130 -10.70 -4.95 -17.18
C PRO A 130 -9.23 -4.68 -17.47
N VAL A 131 -8.33 -5.43 -16.83
CA VAL A 131 -6.89 -5.23 -17.02
C VAL A 131 -6.55 -5.53 -18.47
N MET A 132 -6.23 -4.51 -19.22
CA MET A 132 -5.68 -4.61 -20.57
C MET A 132 -4.15 -4.58 -20.48
N PRO A 133 -3.43 -5.17 -21.44
CA PRO A 133 -2.00 -4.93 -21.54
C PRO A 133 -1.73 -3.43 -21.50
N ILE A 134 -0.71 -3.02 -20.75
CA ILE A 134 -0.32 -1.60 -20.71
C ILE A 134 0.06 -1.15 -22.13
N GLN A 135 -0.21 0.11 -22.44
CA GLN A 135 0.10 0.68 -23.74
C GLN A 135 1.61 0.57 -24.04
N THR A 136 1.95 0.33 -25.29
CA THR A 136 3.33 0.13 -25.74
C THR A 136 4.24 1.30 -25.33
N GLU A 137 3.73 2.51 -25.34
CA GLU A 137 4.45 3.74 -24.95
C GLU A 137 4.85 3.68 -23.47
N LEU A 138 3.94 3.30 -22.58
CA LEU A 138 4.23 3.15 -21.15
C LEU A 138 5.19 1.98 -20.90
N HIS A 139 5.04 0.87 -21.63
CA HIS A 139 5.97 -0.25 -21.55
C HIS A 139 7.40 0.19 -21.92
N ASN A 140 7.56 0.91 -23.03
CA ASN A 140 8.86 1.41 -23.47
C ASN A 140 9.46 2.44 -22.49
N GLU A 141 8.61 3.31 -21.93
CA GLU A 141 9.01 4.28 -20.91
C GLU A 141 9.55 3.58 -19.66
N LEU A 142 8.83 2.61 -19.13
CA LEU A 142 9.28 1.79 -17.99
C LEU A 142 10.61 1.09 -18.28
N ALA A 143 10.73 0.43 -19.43
CA ALA A 143 11.95 -0.27 -19.84
C ALA A 143 13.15 0.65 -20.06
N SER A 144 12.93 1.95 -20.32
CA SER A 144 14.03 2.91 -20.43
C SER A 144 14.61 3.39 -19.10
N HIS A 145 13.88 3.17 -17.99
CA HIS A 145 14.24 3.65 -16.65
C HIS A 145 14.58 2.54 -15.65
N PHE A 146 14.07 1.33 -15.87
CA PHE A 146 14.20 0.22 -14.94
C PHE A 146 14.78 -1.02 -15.65
N SER A 147 15.65 -1.73 -14.97
CA SER A 147 16.10 -3.05 -15.40
C SER A 147 14.95 -4.08 -15.35
N ASP A 148 15.10 -5.20 -16.06
CA ASP A 148 14.12 -6.28 -16.04
C ASP A 148 13.82 -6.77 -14.62
N CYS A 149 14.84 -6.83 -13.75
CA CYS A 149 14.67 -7.23 -12.35
C CYS A 149 13.81 -6.24 -11.58
N GLU A 150 14.06 -4.93 -11.73
CA GLU A 150 13.27 -3.86 -11.10
C GLU A 150 11.83 -3.83 -11.64
N LEU A 151 11.65 -4.13 -12.93
CA LEU A 151 10.31 -4.23 -13.53
C LEU A 151 9.50 -5.38 -12.95
N VAL A 152 10.10 -6.57 -12.82
CA VAL A 152 9.43 -7.73 -12.19
C VAL A 152 9.05 -7.39 -10.75
N GLU A 153 9.90 -6.69 -10.02
CA GLU A 153 9.65 -6.26 -8.67
C GLU A 153 8.53 -5.22 -8.59
N LEU A 154 8.56 -4.20 -9.44
CA LEU A 154 7.52 -3.17 -9.55
C LEU A 154 6.16 -3.80 -9.86
N PHE A 155 6.10 -4.70 -10.84
CA PHE A 155 4.86 -5.38 -11.23
C PHE A 155 4.31 -6.24 -10.10
N THR A 156 5.19 -6.94 -9.38
CA THR A 156 4.81 -7.73 -8.20
C THR A 156 4.26 -6.86 -7.09
N ILE A 157 4.92 -5.74 -6.78
CA ILE A 157 4.50 -4.80 -5.74
C ILE A 157 3.12 -4.23 -6.07
N VAL A 158 2.92 -3.71 -7.27
CA VAL A 158 1.62 -3.17 -7.70
C VAL A 158 0.53 -4.23 -7.65
N GLY A 159 0.80 -5.43 -8.14
CA GLY A 159 -0.17 -6.53 -8.15
C GLY A 159 -0.58 -6.98 -6.74
N VAL A 160 0.38 -7.20 -5.86
CA VAL A 160 0.12 -7.64 -4.47
C VAL A 160 -0.59 -6.55 -3.68
N LEU A 161 -0.11 -5.31 -3.73
CA LEU A 161 -0.71 -4.20 -2.97
C LEU A 161 -2.13 -3.87 -3.46
N THR A 162 -2.37 -3.86 -4.78
CA THR A 162 -3.71 -3.68 -5.33
C THR A 162 -4.66 -4.79 -4.90
N GLY A 163 -4.22 -6.06 -4.97
CA GLY A 163 -5.03 -7.20 -4.54
C GLY A 163 -5.36 -7.16 -3.05
N MET A 164 -4.37 -6.89 -2.21
CA MET A 164 -4.53 -6.77 -0.76
C MET A 164 -5.42 -5.58 -0.38
N GLY A 165 -5.24 -4.41 -1.00
CA GLY A 165 -6.11 -3.25 -0.78
C GLY A 165 -7.58 -3.54 -1.11
N ARG A 166 -7.84 -4.22 -2.23
CA ARG A 166 -9.20 -4.64 -2.61
C ARG A 166 -9.79 -5.68 -1.66
N MET A 167 -8.98 -6.64 -1.22
CA MET A 167 -9.42 -7.62 -0.21
C MET A 167 -9.81 -6.92 1.10
N LEU A 168 -9.00 -5.99 1.57
CA LEU A 168 -9.29 -5.19 2.77
C LEU A 168 -10.59 -4.41 2.63
N ALA A 169 -10.78 -3.70 1.52
CA ALA A 169 -12.00 -2.95 1.24
C ALA A 169 -13.23 -3.88 1.16
N ALA A 170 -13.11 -5.01 0.47
CA ALA A 170 -14.19 -5.99 0.31
C ALA A 170 -14.56 -6.70 1.63
N SER A 171 -13.63 -6.81 2.58
CA SER A 171 -13.89 -7.42 3.89
C SER A 171 -14.83 -6.60 4.77
N GLY A 172 -14.96 -5.29 4.48
CA GLY A 172 -15.77 -4.37 5.27
C GLY A 172 -15.18 -4.02 6.65
N PHE A 173 -13.92 -4.41 6.92
CA PHE A 173 -13.23 -4.06 8.17
C PHE A 173 -12.55 -2.69 8.13
N ILE A 174 -12.40 -2.11 6.95
CA ILE A 174 -11.90 -0.75 6.80
C ILE A 174 -13.12 0.15 6.62
N PRO A 175 -13.33 1.15 7.50
CA PRO A 175 -14.38 2.14 7.29
C PRO A 175 -14.17 2.86 5.96
N ALA A 176 -15.23 3.02 5.17
CA ALA A 176 -15.18 3.75 3.90
C ALA A 176 -14.83 5.24 4.08
N THR A 177 -14.91 5.74 5.31
CA THR A 177 -14.55 7.11 5.70
C THR A 177 -13.85 7.05 7.06
N CYS A 178 -12.52 7.08 7.07
CA CYS A 178 -11.79 7.54 8.25
C CYS A 178 -11.54 9.04 8.08
N ASP A 179 -12.04 9.84 8.97
CA ASP A 179 -11.64 11.25 9.06
C ASP A 179 -10.21 11.29 9.62
N ILE A 180 -9.25 11.58 8.75
CA ILE A 180 -7.84 11.73 9.11
C ILE A 180 -7.47 13.17 9.48
N SER A 181 -8.43 14.10 9.49
CA SER A 181 -8.21 15.52 9.78
C SER A 181 -7.62 15.78 11.18
N GLY A 182 -7.61 14.79 12.06
CA GLY A 182 -7.02 14.88 13.41
C GLY A 182 -5.72 14.09 13.61
N VAL A 183 -5.20 13.42 12.57
CA VAL A 183 -4.03 12.50 12.69
C VAL A 183 -2.79 13.07 11.99
N MET A 184 -2.95 14.06 11.11
CA MET A 184 -1.81 14.79 10.55
C MET A 184 -1.38 15.86 11.59
N PRO A 185 -0.13 15.88 12.04
CA PRO A 185 0.38 17.00 12.81
C PRO A 185 0.31 18.28 11.96
N ASP A 186 -0.10 19.39 12.60
CA ASP A 186 -0.13 20.74 12.02
C ASP A 186 1.21 21.15 11.42
#